data_1217689024b12f7ba1d4d3ccaaa4cd24
#
_entry.id   1217689024b12f7ba1d4d3ccaaa4cd24
#
_cell.length_a   1.000
_cell.length_b   1.000
_cell.length_c   1.000
_cell.angle_alpha   90.00
_cell.angle_beta   90.00
_cell.angle_gamma   90.00
#
_symmetry.space_group_name_H-M   'P 1'
#
loop_
_entity.id
_entity.type
_entity.pdbx_description
1 polymer ?
#
loop_
_entity_poly.entity_id
_entity_poly.type
_entity_poly.pdbx_seq_one_letter_code
_entity_poly.pdbx_strand_id
1 'polypeptide(L)'
;MKKIFLGISLLLCAALCACAPREKVVIILSTNDIHAQIQNFPQLATAVAECRDTASVILVDAGDRWTGNAYVDQAEGRRPVLELMNELGYDVATLGNHEFDVGQQTLAEAIDYCRFPVICANMVSENSPIPQLKPYVILDREGEKFAFVAAVTNYGYNNHPDGHDAIFEGLRFTDAVQTLEEYEYLRDSCQVLVALTHIGSKYDRELADEASEYDLIIGGHSHERINEVEDGVLITQTGRNLNMVGVTEVRLRGKEIRSLSFRLVPLADYAPDPVYQEMVETYRNNPVLKEKAGELTATADKVGVANIFLQALKRKSGSDVAFYHYGGIRRDSLSKGDLTRSDIYDLDPFISSVS
;
A
#
# COMPACT_ATOMS: atom_id res chain seq x y z
N MET A 1 57.04 35.90 -7.66
CA MET A 1 56.40 35.17 -6.53
C MET A 1 54.89 35.38 -6.43
N LYS A 2 54.32 36.59 -6.60
CA LYS A 2 52.85 36.80 -6.50
C LYS A 2 52.00 36.05 -7.52
N LYS A 3 52.46 35.75 -8.74
CA LYS A 3 51.69 35.02 -9.78
C LYS A 3 51.63 33.50 -9.54
N ILE A 4 52.62 32.91 -8.83
CA ILE A 4 52.62 31.48 -8.50
C ILE A 4 51.63 31.20 -7.35
N PHE A 5 51.52 32.10 -6.38
CA PHE A 5 50.55 31.96 -5.28
C PHE A 5 49.08 32.05 -5.75
N LEU A 6 48.80 32.86 -6.78
CA LEU A 6 47.44 32.96 -7.31
C LEU A 6 46.99 31.70 -8.07
N GLY A 7 47.96 31.07 -8.80
CA GLY A 7 47.68 29.82 -9.52
C GLY A 7 47.43 28.63 -8.59
N ILE A 8 48.17 28.53 -7.47
CA ILE A 8 47.98 27.46 -6.47
C ILE A 8 46.65 27.65 -5.74
N SER A 9 46.27 28.87 -5.37
CA SER A 9 44.96 29.13 -4.74
C SER A 9 43.78 28.80 -5.65
N LEU A 10 43.84 29.10 -6.95
CA LEU A 10 42.80 28.73 -7.90
C LEU A 10 42.70 27.21 -8.12
N LEU A 11 43.85 26.49 -8.17
CA LEU A 11 43.88 25.03 -8.27
C LEU A 11 43.33 24.36 -7.01
N LEU A 12 43.60 24.89 -5.81
CA LEU A 12 43.09 24.38 -4.55
C LEU A 12 41.53 24.61 -4.47
N CYS A 13 41.03 25.76 -4.89
CA CYS A 13 39.60 26.02 -4.95
C CYS A 13 38.90 25.13 -5.97
N ALA A 14 39.52 24.88 -7.14
CA ALA A 14 38.93 23.98 -8.14
C ALA A 14 38.93 22.50 -7.65
N ALA A 15 39.99 22.07 -6.91
CA ALA A 15 40.06 20.74 -6.34
C ALA A 15 39.05 20.54 -5.19
N LEU A 16 38.78 21.57 -4.39
CA LEU A 16 37.74 21.53 -3.34
C LEU A 16 36.32 21.51 -3.91
N CYS A 17 36.06 22.18 -5.03
CA CYS A 17 34.77 22.08 -5.74
C CYS A 17 34.56 20.72 -6.39
N ALA A 18 35.63 20.02 -6.83
CA ALA A 18 35.52 18.68 -7.43
C ALA A 18 35.23 17.56 -6.39
N CYS A 19 35.40 17.84 -5.09
CA CYS A 19 35.15 16.89 -3.99
C CYS A 19 33.81 17.07 -3.29
N ALA A 20 32.97 18.03 -3.72
CA ALA A 20 31.64 18.16 -3.14
C ALA A 20 30.75 16.97 -3.54
N PRO A 21 30.09 16.28 -2.58
CA PRO A 21 29.19 15.19 -2.92
C PRO A 21 28.14 15.65 -3.93
N ARG A 22 27.99 14.87 -5.01
CA ARG A 22 26.95 15.13 -6.01
C ARG A 22 25.60 14.89 -5.37
N GLU A 23 24.62 15.72 -5.71
CA GLU A 23 23.24 15.48 -5.33
C GLU A 23 22.71 14.23 -6.04
N LYS A 24 22.04 13.37 -5.29
CA LYS A 24 21.39 12.16 -5.75
C LYS A 24 19.90 12.30 -5.56
N VAL A 25 19.14 11.74 -6.49
CA VAL A 25 17.68 11.72 -6.45
C VAL A 25 17.24 10.26 -6.43
N VAL A 26 16.45 9.92 -5.44
CA VAL A 26 15.74 8.63 -5.35
C VAL A 26 14.26 8.91 -5.28
N ILE A 27 13.47 8.17 -6.05
CA ILE A 27 12.01 8.26 -6.02
C ILE A 27 11.46 7.06 -5.27
N ILE A 28 10.68 7.30 -4.23
CA ILE A 28 9.87 6.26 -3.59
C ILE A 28 8.47 6.34 -4.20
N LEU A 29 8.06 5.28 -4.89
CA LEU A 29 6.70 5.10 -5.37
C LEU A 29 5.93 4.26 -4.36
N SER A 30 4.75 4.72 -3.95
CA SER A 30 3.95 4.05 -2.94
C SER A 30 2.53 3.75 -3.40
N THR A 31 2.04 2.57 -3.01
CA THR A 31 0.65 2.16 -3.10
C THR A 31 0.15 1.73 -1.72
N ASN A 32 -1.15 1.81 -1.50
CA ASN A 32 -1.85 1.28 -0.33
C ASN A 32 -3.29 0.98 -0.69
N ASP A 33 -3.95 0.11 0.06
CA ASP A 33 -5.38 -0.18 -0.08
C ASP A 33 -5.78 -0.50 -1.53
N ILE A 34 -5.02 -1.38 -2.18
CA ILE A 34 -5.26 -1.81 -3.57
C ILE A 34 -6.62 -2.51 -3.68
N HIS A 35 -7.03 -3.27 -2.63
CA HIS A 35 -8.31 -3.97 -2.55
C HIS A 35 -8.62 -4.79 -3.81
N ALA A 36 -7.62 -5.54 -4.26
CA ALA A 36 -7.73 -6.42 -5.42
C ALA A 36 -8.06 -5.72 -6.76
N GLN A 37 -7.99 -4.39 -6.82
CA GLN A 37 -8.32 -3.62 -8.02
C GLN A 37 -7.15 -3.63 -9.02
N ILE A 38 -7.05 -4.72 -9.77
CA ILE A 38 -5.93 -4.96 -10.71
C ILE A 38 -6.00 -4.17 -12.02
N GLN A 39 -7.14 -3.57 -12.34
CA GLN A 39 -7.38 -2.91 -13.64
C GLN A 39 -6.50 -1.68 -13.89
N ASN A 40 -5.91 -1.08 -12.85
CA ASN A 40 -5.04 0.08 -12.98
C ASN A 40 -3.54 -0.27 -12.91
N PHE A 41 -3.18 -1.56 -12.80
CA PHE A 41 -1.78 -1.99 -12.88
C PHE A 41 -1.11 -1.66 -14.21
N PRO A 42 -1.79 -1.71 -15.37
CA PRO A 42 -1.18 -1.26 -16.63
C PRO A 42 -0.71 0.19 -16.60
N GLN A 43 -1.50 1.09 -16.01
CA GLN A 43 -1.13 2.50 -15.84
C GLN A 43 -0.03 2.68 -14.80
N LEU A 44 -0.08 1.92 -13.70
CA LEU A 44 0.98 1.92 -12.69
C LEU A 44 2.32 1.47 -13.31
N ALA A 45 2.31 0.48 -14.19
CA ALA A 45 3.51 0.01 -14.88
C ALA A 45 4.15 1.12 -15.72
N THR A 46 3.36 1.89 -16.45
CA THR A 46 3.85 3.06 -17.19
C THR A 46 4.42 4.12 -16.25
N ALA A 47 3.72 4.44 -15.16
CA ALA A 47 4.21 5.40 -14.16
C ALA A 47 5.55 4.99 -13.55
N VAL A 48 5.70 3.70 -13.21
CA VAL A 48 6.95 3.14 -12.68
C VAL A 48 8.07 3.21 -13.71
N ALA A 49 7.80 2.86 -14.97
CA ALA A 49 8.79 2.91 -16.05
C ALA A 49 9.29 4.34 -16.27
N GLU A 50 8.40 5.32 -16.38
CA GLU A 50 8.77 6.73 -16.54
C GLU A 50 9.61 7.27 -15.37
N CYS A 51 9.33 6.85 -14.14
CA CYS A 51 10.16 7.21 -13.00
C CYS A 51 11.54 6.54 -13.06
N ARG A 52 11.62 5.27 -13.46
CA ARG A 52 12.89 4.51 -13.61
C ARG A 52 13.77 5.07 -14.71
N ASP A 53 13.20 5.72 -15.72
CA ASP A 53 13.96 6.41 -16.78
C ASP A 53 14.66 7.69 -16.28
N THR A 54 14.21 8.26 -15.16
CA THR A 54 14.68 9.56 -14.66
C THR A 54 15.48 9.47 -13.37
N ALA A 55 15.23 8.46 -12.52
CA ALA A 55 15.86 8.31 -11.21
C ALA A 55 15.89 6.85 -10.77
N SER A 56 16.68 6.57 -9.72
CA SER A 56 16.59 5.31 -8.99
C SER A 56 15.27 5.24 -8.23
N VAL A 57 14.55 4.12 -8.35
CA VAL A 57 13.20 3.96 -7.78
C VAL A 57 13.20 2.90 -6.68
N ILE A 58 12.45 3.16 -5.62
CA ILE A 58 12.00 2.19 -4.62
C ILE A 58 10.47 2.12 -4.72
N LEU A 59 9.92 0.93 -4.96
CA LEU A 59 8.47 0.72 -5.08
C LEU A 59 7.96 -0.05 -3.87
N VAL A 60 7.01 0.55 -3.12
CA VAL A 60 6.53 0.01 -1.84
C VAL A 60 5.01 -0.08 -1.78
N ASP A 61 4.51 -0.99 -0.93
CA ASP A 61 3.07 -1.14 -0.68
C ASP A 61 2.77 -1.16 0.82
N ALA A 62 1.83 -0.33 1.24
CA ALA A 62 1.43 -0.16 2.62
C ALA A 62 0.21 -1.02 3.02
N GLY A 63 0.02 -2.19 2.39
CA GLY A 63 -0.96 -3.20 2.79
C GLY A 63 -2.35 -3.05 2.17
N ASP A 64 -3.24 -3.99 2.52
CA ASP A 64 -4.59 -4.15 1.98
C ASP A 64 -4.61 -4.37 0.46
N ARG A 65 -3.84 -5.37 0.01
CA ARG A 65 -3.76 -5.75 -1.41
C ARG A 65 -5.00 -6.48 -1.89
N TRP A 66 -5.68 -7.21 -1.00
CA TRP A 66 -6.82 -8.10 -1.30
C TRP A 66 -8.17 -7.52 -0.87
N THR A 67 -9.19 -8.30 -1.14
CA THR A 67 -10.59 -8.07 -0.73
C THR A 67 -11.23 -6.86 -1.40
N GLY A 68 -11.94 -7.14 -2.51
CA GLY A 68 -12.69 -6.11 -3.23
C GLY A 68 -12.91 -6.37 -4.71
N ASN A 69 -12.41 -7.50 -5.28
CA ASN A 69 -12.59 -7.82 -6.69
C ASN A 69 -12.69 -9.34 -6.91
N ALA A 70 -13.82 -9.80 -7.43
CA ALA A 70 -14.09 -11.22 -7.64
C ALA A 70 -13.01 -11.95 -8.46
N TYR A 71 -12.42 -11.30 -9.45
CA TYR A 71 -11.40 -11.91 -10.32
C TYR A 71 -10.08 -12.21 -9.59
N VAL A 72 -9.80 -11.52 -8.50
CA VAL A 72 -8.66 -11.78 -7.63
C VAL A 72 -9.07 -12.65 -6.46
N ASP A 73 -10.14 -12.26 -5.77
CA ASP A 73 -10.55 -12.88 -4.50
C ASP A 73 -10.97 -14.34 -4.66
N GLN A 74 -11.48 -14.72 -5.84
CA GLN A 74 -11.87 -16.11 -6.17
C GLN A 74 -10.79 -16.87 -6.95
N ALA A 75 -9.68 -16.22 -7.29
CA ALA A 75 -8.55 -16.89 -7.91
C ALA A 75 -7.78 -17.74 -6.90
N GLU A 76 -7.17 -18.83 -7.36
CA GLU A 76 -6.34 -19.70 -6.53
C GLU A 76 -5.22 -18.91 -5.85
N GLY A 77 -5.14 -19.00 -4.52
CA GLY A 77 -4.15 -18.28 -3.73
C GLY A 77 -4.20 -16.76 -3.84
N ARG A 78 -5.26 -16.20 -4.42
CA ARG A 78 -5.41 -14.75 -4.70
C ARG A 78 -4.21 -14.16 -5.44
N ARG A 79 -3.55 -14.96 -6.27
CA ARG A 79 -2.27 -14.66 -6.92
C ARG A 79 -2.26 -13.49 -7.90
N PRO A 80 -3.35 -13.14 -8.63
CA PRO A 80 -3.25 -12.13 -9.69
C PRO A 80 -2.62 -10.80 -9.26
N VAL A 81 -2.95 -10.28 -8.07
CA VAL A 81 -2.33 -9.05 -7.56
C VAL A 81 -0.85 -9.25 -7.23
N LEU A 82 -0.48 -10.40 -6.65
CA LEU A 82 0.91 -10.71 -6.30
C LEU A 82 1.79 -10.94 -7.53
N GLU A 83 1.25 -11.57 -8.57
CA GLU A 83 1.96 -11.75 -9.83
C GLU A 83 2.26 -10.41 -10.49
N LEU A 84 1.27 -9.51 -10.54
CA LEU A 84 1.46 -8.16 -11.06
C LEU A 84 2.49 -7.37 -10.24
N MET A 85 2.45 -7.46 -8.90
CA MET A 85 3.44 -6.82 -8.03
C MET A 85 4.84 -7.40 -8.20
N ASN A 86 4.97 -8.74 -8.33
CA ASN A 86 6.24 -9.41 -8.58
C ASN A 86 6.86 -8.99 -9.91
N GLU A 87 6.07 -8.94 -10.98
CA GLU A 87 6.54 -8.55 -12.32
C GLU A 87 6.88 -7.05 -12.37
N LEU A 88 6.14 -6.20 -11.64
CA LEU A 88 6.42 -4.77 -11.57
C LEU A 88 7.68 -4.47 -10.74
N GLY A 89 8.10 -5.42 -9.91
CA GLY A 89 9.31 -5.34 -9.10
C GLY A 89 9.13 -4.40 -7.91
N TYR A 90 8.15 -4.73 -7.06
CA TYR A 90 8.07 -4.13 -5.73
C TYR A 90 9.31 -4.47 -4.92
N ASP A 91 9.74 -3.54 -4.08
CA ASP A 91 10.95 -3.67 -3.26
C ASP A 91 10.64 -4.08 -1.81
N VAL A 92 9.48 -3.69 -1.29
CA VAL A 92 9.02 -4.05 0.07
C VAL A 92 7.52 -3.80 0.20
N ALA A 93 6.86 -4.58 1.04
CA ALA A 93 5.47 -4.37 1.42
C ALA A 93 5.24 -4.68 2.90
N THR A 94 4.17 -4.12 3.49
CA THR A 94 3.66 -4.52 4.80
C THR A 94 2.37 -5.32 4.68
N LEU A 95 1.80 -5.72 5.81
CA LEU A 95 0.46 -6.29 5.91
C LEU A 95 -0.56 -5.18 6.18
N GLY A 96 -1.76 -5.31 5.66
CA GLY A 96 -2.95 -4.64 6.13
C GLY A 96 -3.87 -5.63 6.85
N ASN A 97 -5.04 -5.19 7.29
CA ASN A 97 -6.01 -6.06 7.96
C ASN A 97 -6.67 -7.06 7.00
N HIS A 98 -6.85 -6.69 5.74
CA HIS A 98 -7.47 -7.55 4.71
C HIS A 98 -6.55 -8.65 4.18
N GLU A 99 -5.26 -8.64 4.48
CA GLU A 99 -4.39 -9.79 4.22
C GLU A 99 -4.81 -11.01 5.04
N PHE A 100 -5.42 -10.81 6.20
CA PHE A 100 -5.86 -11.92 7.07
C PHE A 100 -7.22 -12.52 6.67
N ASP A 101 -8.02 -11.86 5.84
CA ASP A 101 -9.35 -12.33 5.38
C ASP A 101 -9.31 -13.71 4.72
N VAL A 102 -8.17 -14.07 4.13
CA VAL A 102 -7.98 -15.33 3.41
C VAL A 102 -7.62 -16.50 4.30
N GLY A 103 -7.45 -16.26 5.60
CA GLY A 103 -6.94 -17.21 6.56
C GLY A 103 -5.41 -17.35 6.51
N GLN A 104 -4.86 -17.81 7.60
CA GLN A 104 -3.42 -17.82 7.85
C GLN A 104 -2.62 -18.68 6.88
N GLN A 105 -3.16 -19.84 6.46
CA GLN A 105 -2.45 -20.74 5.54
C GLN A 105 -2.26 -20.07 4.17
N THR A 106 -3.32 -19.48 3.62
CA THR A 106 -3.25 -18.78 2.32
C THR A 106 -2.34 -17.57 2.40
N LEU A 107 -2.38 -16.83 3.52
CA LEU A 107 -1.48 -15.69 3.72
C LEU A 107 -0.01 -16.13 3.81
N ALA A 108 0.30 -17.23 4.50
CA ALA A 108 1.65 -17.77 4.58
C ALA A 108 2.19 -18.16 3.19
N GLU A 109 1.38 -18.84 2.39
CA GLU A 109 1.72 -19.23 1.01
C GLU A 109 1.91 -17.99 0.10
N ALA A 110 1.12 -16.95 0.33
CA ALA A 110 1.22 -15.70 -0.41
C ALA A 110 2.50 -14.91 -0.06
N ILE A 111 2.88 -14.89 1.22
CA ILE A 111 4.15 -14.28 1.66
C ILE A 111 5.35 -14.99 1.02
N ASP A 112 5.32 -16.33 0.98
CA ASP A 112 6.37 -17.13 0.33
C ASP A 112 6.42 -16.92 -1.19
N TYR A 113 5.28 -16.62 -1.81
CA TYR A 113 5.18 -16.36 -3.25
C TYR A 113 5.72 -14.99 -3.66
N CYS A 114 5.75 -14.01 -2.74
CA CYS A 114 6.26 -12.66 -3.01
C CYS A 114 7.77 -12.71 -3.31
N ARG A 115 8.20 -12.06 -4.39
CA ARG A 115 9.64 -11.89 -4.72
C ARG A 115 10.28 -10.70 -3.98
N PHE A 116 9.53 -10.04 -3.15
CA PHE A 116 9.94 -8.91 -2.30
C PHE A 116 9.63 -9.24 -0.84
N PRO A 117 10.36 -8.67 0.12
CA PRO A 117 10.10 -8.87 1.52
C PRO A 117 8.74 -8.26 1.93
N VAL A 118 7.95 -9.06 2.65
CA VAL A 118 6.81 -8.59 3.45
C VAL A 118 7.30 -8.45 4.88
N ILE A 119 7.18 -7.26 5.46
CA ILE A 119 7.72 -6.94 6.78
C ILE A 119 6.61 -6.47 7.73
N CYS A 120 6.78 -6.78 9.04
CA CYS A 120 5.86 -6.33 10.07
C CYS A 120 6.56 -6.43 11.43
N ALA A 121 6.70 -5.32 12.14
CA ALA A 121 7.41 -5.27 13.43
C ALA A 121 6.53 -5.65 14.61
N ASN A 122 5.24 -5.33 14.55
CA ASN A 122 4.33 -5.48 15.69
C ASN A 122 3.53 -6.79 15.69
N MET A 123 3.80 -7.73 14.77
CA MET A 123 3.20 -9.06 14.75
C MET A 123 4.17 -10.11 15.28
N VAL A 124 3.72 -10.87 16.28
CA VAL A 124 4.43 -12.03 16.82
C VAL A 124 3.69 -13.30 16.43
N SER A 125 4.38 -14.20 15.73
CA SER A 125 3.85 -15.48 15.27
C SER A 125 4.39 -16.60 16.15
N GLU A 126 3.55 -17.18 17.00
CA GLU A 126 3.95 -18.21 17.97
C GLU A 126 3.51 -19.62 17.53
N ASN A 127 2.25 -19.78 17.15
CA ASN A 127 1.64 -21.05 16.73
C ASN A 127 0.78 -20.87 15.47
N SER A 128 1.29 -20.20 14.46
CA SER A 128 0.62 -19.88 13.22
C SER A 128 1.40 -20.43 12.03
N PRO A 129 0.76 -20.78 10.91
CA PRO A 129 1.46 -21.07 9.65
C PRO A 129 2.19 -19.86 9.08
N ILE A 130 1.77 -18.62 9.45
CA ILE A 130 2.45 -17.40 9.02
C ILE A 130 3.83 -17.35 9.68
N PRO A 131 4.94 -17.21 8.94
CA PRO A 131 6.27 -17.12 9.52
C PRO A 131 6.43 -15.86 10.37
N GLN A 132 7.35 -15.85 11.33
CA GLN A 132 7.75 -14.60 11.96
C GLN A 132 8.37 -13.68 10.91
N LEU A 133 7.72 -12.56 10.65
CA LEU A 133 8.20 -11.58 9.67
C LEU A 133 9.38 -10.78 10.24
N LYS A 134 10.22 -10.28 9.33
CA LYS A 134 11.25 -9.30 9.71
C LYS A 134 10.56 -7.98 10.06
N PRO A 135 11.04 -7.28 11.09
CA PRO A 135 10.47 -6.00 11.47
C PRO A 135 10.79 -4.87 10.48
N TYR A 136 11.93 -4.98 9.79
CA TYR A 136 12.41 -3.94 8.87
C TYR A 136 13.29 -4.53 7.77
N VAL A 137 13.53 -3.70 6.75
CA VAL A 137 14.52 -3.93 5.70
C VAL A 137 15.32 -2.65 5.44
N ILE A 138 16.60 -2.79 5.09
CA ILE A 138 17.44 -1.68 4.63
C ILE A 138 17.76 -1.91 3.16
N LEU A 139 17.33 -1.00 2.31
CA LEU A 139 17.56 -1.01 0.86
C LEU A 139 18.67 -0.02 0.52
N ASP A 140 19.62 -0.43 -0.35
CA ASP A 140 20.62 0.47 -0.92
C ASP A 140 20.13 0.98 -2.28
N ARG A 141 20.16 2.29 -2.45
CA ARG A 141 19.90 2.96 -3.73
C ARG A 141 20.93 4.06 -3.93
N GLU A 142 21.68 3.97 -5.02
CA GLU A 142 22.77 4.91 -5.33
C GLU A 142 23.85 4.99 -4.23
N GLY A 143 24.01 3.95 -3.41
CA GLY A 143 24.91 3.93 -2.26
C GLY A 143 24.39 4.68 -1.03
N GLU A 144 23.11 5.04 -1.03
CA GLU A 144 22.40 5.58 0.14
C GLU A 144 21.43 4.53 0.70
N LYS A 145 21.33 4.45 2.01
CA LYS A 145 20.53 3.45 2.71
C LYS A 145 19.17 4.02 3.12
N PHE A 146 18.14 3.29 2.76
CA PHE A 146 16.74 3.55 3.12
C PHE A 146 16.28 2.42 4.04
N ALA A 147 15.96 2.73 5.28
CA ALA A 147 15.40 1.76 6.22
C ALA A 147 13.88 1.89 6.22
N PHE A 148 13.19 0.77 6.02
CA PHE A 148 11.74 0.66 6.11
C PHE A 148 11.40 -0.22 7.31
N VAL A 149 10.66 0.33 8.27
CA VAL A 149 10.09 -0.40 9.41
C VAL A 149 8.59 -0.44 9.19
N ALA A 150 7.93 -1.57 9.47
CA ALA A 150 6.52 -1.69 9.15
C ALA A 150 5.66 -2.15 10.33
N ALA A 151 4.42 -1.70 10.36
CA ALA A 151 3.43 -2.14 11.32
C ALA A 151 2.02 -2.19 10.70
N VAL A 152 1.22 -3.14 11.20
CA VAL A 152 -0.19 -3.29 10.88
C VAL A 152 -1.04 -2.84 12.08
N THR A 153 -2.26 -2.38 11.82
CA THR A 153 -3.18 -1.96 12.88
C THR A 153 -3.41 -3.08 13.91
N ASN A 154 -3.41 -2.71 15.20
CA ASN A 154 -3.86 -3.55 16.31
C ASN A 154 -4.96 -2.85 17.12
N TYR A 155 -5.49 -1.76 16.58
CA TYR A 155 -6.46 -0.89 17.24
C TYR A 155 -7.91 -1.34 17.04
N GLY A 156 -8.09 -2.51 16.44
CA GLY A 156 -9.37 -3.20 16.38
C GLY A 156 -9.80 -3.76 17.74
N TYR A 157 -10.96 -4.40 17.75
CA TYR A 157 -11.46 -5.08 18.96
C TYR A 157 -10.52 -6.24 19.32
N ASN A 158 -10.14 -6.40 20.58
CA ASN A 158 -9.20 -7.43 21.09
C ASN A 158 -7.72 -7.25 20.70
N ASN A 159 -7.26 -6.05 20.40
CA ASN A 159 -5.85 -5.73 20.10
C ASN A 159 -5.26 -6.53 18.94
N HIS A 160 -6.03 -6.76 17.89
CA HIS A 160 -5.58 -7.30 16.61
C HIS A 160 -6.19 -6.50 15.46
N PRO A 161 -5.75 -6.71 14.20
CA PRO A 161 -6.37 -6.10 13.04
C PRO A 161 -7.88 -6.38 12.96
N ASP A 162 -8.62 -5.55 12.25
CA ASP A 162 -10.05 -5.76 12.05
C ASP A 162 -10.31 -7.12 11.40
N GLY A 163 -11.09 -7.94 12.07
CA GLY A 163 -11.41 -9.30 11.64
C GLY A 163 -12.00 -10.14 12.77
N HIS A 164 -12.37 -11.37 12.47
CA HIS A 164 -12.90 -12.30 13.47
C HIS A 164 -11.76 -12.93 14.29
N ASP A 165 -11.85 -12.97 15.62
CA ASP A 165 -10.81 -13.45 16.54
C ASP A 165 -10.17 -14.78 16.11
N ALA A 166 -10.96 -15.71 15.60
CA ALA A 166 -10.45 -17.01 15.15
C ALA A 166 -9.43 -16.94 14.00
N ILE A 167 -9.40 -15.82 13.26
CA ILE A 167 -8.42 -15.62 12.19
C ILE A 167 -7.02 -15.37 12.76
N PHE A 168 -6.95 -14.88 13.99
CA PHE A 168 -5.69 -14.46 14.63
C PHE A 168 -5.18 -15.46 15.68
N GLU A 169 -5.77 -16.65 15.76
CA GLU A 169 -5.32 -17.69 16.71
C GLU A 169 -3.83 -18.03 16.46
N GLY A 170 -3.00 -17.96 17.50
CA GLY A 170 -1.55 -18.18 17.40
C GLY A 170 -0.74 -16.95 16.94
N LEU A 171 -1.41 -15.81 16.70
CA LEU A 171 -0.79 -14.52 16.44
C LEU A 171 -1.04 -13.58 17.64
N ARG A 172 -0.08 -12.70 17.88
CA ARG A 172 -0.20 -11.63 18.86
C ARG A 172 0.33 -10.32 18.23
N PHE A 173 -0.35 -9.25 18.53
CA PHE A 173 0.04 -7.91 18.04
C PHE A 173 0.40 -7.03 19.25
N THR A 174 1.52 -6.33 19.12
CA THR A 174 1.91 -5.25 20.06
C THR A 174 1.37 -3.92 19.55
N ASP A 175 1.35 -2.92 20.41
CA ASP A 175 0.96 -1.57 20.01
C ASP A 175 1.85 -1.10 18.86
N ALA A 176 1.23 -0.64 17.76
CA ALA A 176 1.94 -0.34 16.53
C ALA A 176 2.83 0.90 16.67
N VAL A 177 2.32 1.97 17.29
CA VAL A 177 3.07 3.22 17.50
C VAL A 177 4.26 2.96 18.41
N GLN A 178 4.03 2.40 19.60
CA GLN A 178 5.11 2.07 20.55
C GLN A 178 6.15 1.13 19.95
N THR A 179 5.72 0.15 19.15
CA THR A 179 6.67 -0.74 18.48
C THR A 179 7.54 0.02 17.48
N LEU A 180 6.97 0.93 16.68
CA LEU A 180 7.74 1.69 15.70
C LEU A 180 8.75 2.63 16.35
N GLU A 181 8.44 3.24 17.50
CA GLU A 181 9.39 4.04 18.30
C GLU A 181 10.65 3.24 18.67
N GLU A 182 10.49 1.95 19.01
CA GLU A 182 11.64 1.10 19.37
C GLU A 182 12.65 0.96 18.22
N TYR A 183 12.29 1.28 16.96
CA TYR A 183 13.16 1.18 15.79
C TYR A 183 13.82 2.50 15.37
N GLU A 184 13.62 3.60 16.08
CA GLU A 184 14.27 4.89 15.78
C GLU A 184 15.81 4.81 15.77
N TYR A 185 16.39 3.86 16.50
CA TYR A 185 17.84 3.61 16.47
C TYR A 185 18.40 3.29 15.08
N LEU A 186 17.56 2.88 14.14
CA LEU A 186 17.97 2.63 12.75
C LEU A 186 18.40 3.91 12.03
N ARG A 187 18.08 5.10 12.58
CA ARG A 187 18.60 6.39 12.11
C ARG A 187 20.11 6.40 11.97
N ASP A 188 20.82 5.73 12.89
CA ASP A 188 22.27 5.61 12.85
C ASP A 188 22.79 4.76 11.67
N SER A 189 21.92 3.96 11.07
CA SER A 189 22.25 2.96 10.05
C SER A 189 21.79 3.33 8.65
N CYS A 190 21.03 4.41 8.47
CA CYS A 190 20.44 4.82 7.19
C CYS A 190 20.51 6.34 6.98
N GLN A 191 20.28 6.77 5.74
CA GLN A 191 20.10 8.17 5.38
C GLN A 191 18.63 8.58 5.43
N VAL A 192 17.73 7.65 5.15
CA VAL A 192 16.27 7.89 5.17
C VAL A 192 15.62 6.77 5.99
N LEU A 193 14.90 7.17 7.04
CA LEU A 193 14.13 6.25 7.89
C LEU A 193 12.64 6.41 7.57
N VAL A 194 11.99 5.33 7.16
CA VAL A 194 10.62 5.30 6.69
C VAL A 194 9.79 4.33 7.54
N ALA A 195 8.66 4.81 8.06
CA ALA A 195 7.63 3.93 8.58
C ALA A 195 6.66 3.56 7.44
N LEU A 196 6.52 2.27 7.19
CA LEU A 196 5.57 1.70 6.22
C LEU A 196 4.40 1.12 7.00
N THR A 197 3.34 1.89 7.14
CA THR A 197 2.29 1.62 8.12
C THR A 197 0.96 1.24 7.47
N HIS A 198 0.21 0.38 8.16
CA HIS A 198 -1.21 0.15 7.86
C HIS A 198 -2.02 0.29 9.14
N ILE A 199 -1.95 1.50 9.77
CA ILE A 199 -2.53 1.77 11.08
C ILE A 199 -3.62 2.86 11.06
N GLY A 200 -3.75 3.53 9.92
CA GLY A 200 -4.70 4.64 9.72
C GLY A 200 -4.16 6.00 10.12
N SER A 201 -4.67 7.02 9.46
CA SER A 201 -4.16 8.40 9.53
C SER A 201 -4.10 9.00 10.93
N LYS A 202 -5.01 8.60 11.82
CA LYS A 202 -5.00 9.03 13.23
C LYS A 202 -3.70 8.60 13.92
N TYR A 203 -3.34 7.33 13.76
CA TYR A 203 -2.16 6.75 14.40
C TYR A 203 -0.87 7.05 13.65
N ASP A 204 -0.94 7.34 12.34
CA ASP A 204 0.20 7.88 11.59
C ASP A 204 0.62 9.26 12.12
N ARG A 205 -0.35 10.12 12.50
CA ARG A 205 -0.08 11.42 13.16
C ARG A 205 0.47 11.24 14.57
N GLU A 206 -0.12 10.33 15.36
CA GLU A 206 0.38 9.99 16.69
C GLU A 206 1.85 9.51 16.62
N LEU A 207 2.18 8.66 15.62
CA LEU A 207 3.56 8.23 15.39
C LEU A 207 4.49 9.40 15.03
N ALA A 208 4.04 10.35 14.22
CA ALA A 208 4.84 11.52 13.86
C ALA A 208 5.14 12.41 15.08
N ASP A 209 4.17 12.53 16.01
CA ASP A 209 4.34 13.29 17.26
C ASP A 209 5.32 12.59 18.23
N GLU A 210 5.28 11.26 18.30
CA GLU A 210 6.02 10.49 19.31
C GLU A 210 7.39 10.01 18.81
N ALA A 211 7.58 9.78 17.49
CA ALA A 211 8.78 9.20 16.88
C ALA A 211 9.40 10.14 15.83
N SER A 212 10.07 11.18 16.27
CA SER A 212 10.61 12.28 15.44
C SER A 212 11.81 11.91 14.57
N GLU A 213 12.40 10.72 14.74
CA GLU A 213 13.53 10.25 13.92
C GLU A 213 13.11 9.73 12.55
N TYR A 214 11.81 9.49 12.33
CA TYR A 214 11.31 9.13 11.00
C TYR A 214 11.28 10.37 10.08
N ASP A 215 11.70 10.18 8.83
CA ASP A 215 11.64 11.23 7.80
C ASP A 215 10.29 11.20 7.06
N LEU A 216 9.72 9.98 6.94
CA LEU A 216 8.56 9.70 6.10
C LEU A 216 7.71 8.58 6.70
N ILE A 217 6.41 8.80 6.72
CA ILE A 217 5.40 7.77 6.99
C ILE A 217 4.61 7.53 5.70
N ILE A 218 4.61 6.28 5.23
CA ILE A 218 3.80 5.84 4.10
C ILE A 218 2.69 4.95 4.67
N GLY A 219 1.49 5.52 4.79
CA GLY A 219 0.37 4.92 5.48
C GLY A 219 -0.67 4.26 4.58
N GLY A 220 -1.60 3.57 5.23
CA GLY A 220 -2.78 2.93 4.65
C GLY A 220 -3.95 2.89 5.62
N HIS A 221 -4.96 2.02 5.36
CA HIS A 221 -6.11 1.70 6.20
C HIS A 221 -7.26 2.72 6.19
N SER A 222 -6.97 4.01 6.32
CA SER A 222 -8.04 5.04 6.38
C SER A 222 -8.61 5.42 5.01
N HIS A 223 -8.02 4.96 3.90
CA HIS A 223 -8.40 5.27 2.51
C HIS A 223 -8.36 6.76 2.18
N GLU A 224 -7.62 7.55 2.95
CA GLU A 224 -7.50 8.99 2.75
C GLU A 224 -6.40 9.32 1.72
N ARG A 225 -6.45 10.53 1.18
CA ARG A 225 -5.38 11.11 0.37
C ARG A 225 -4.65 12.11 1.23
N ILE A 226 -3.45 11.75 1.69
CA ILE A 226 -2.68 12.54 2.65
C ILE A 226 -1.37 12.99 2.02
N ASN A 227 -1.04 14.24 2.25
CA ASN A 227 0.22 14.89 1.98
C ASN A 227 0.37 16.01 2.98
N GLU A 228 0.88 15.70 4.15
CA GLU A 228 1.02 16.65 5.26
C GLU A 228 2.35 16.43 5.98
N VAL A 229 2.78 17.44 6.72
CA VAL A 229 3.97 17.37 7.57
C VAL A 229 3.54 17.65 8.98
N GLU A 230 3.84 16.76 9.91
CA GLU A 230 3.58 16.89 11.33
C GLU A 230 4.89 16.65 12.10
N ASP A 231 5.26 17.56 12.98
CA ASP A 231 6.53 17.57 13.74
C ASP A 231 7.80 17.28 12.93
N GLY A 232 7.79 17.68 11.65
CA GLY A 232 8.92 17.50 10.73
C GLY A 232 8.87 16.20 9.93
N VAL A 233 7.95 15.30 10.21
CA VAL A 233 7.75 14.03 9.52
C VAL A 233 6.74 14.20 8.39
N LEU A 234 7.07 13.76 7.19
CA LEU A 234 6.15 13.74 6.05
C LEU A 234 5.23 12.53 6.13
N ILE A 235 3.91 12.76 6.21
CA ILE A 235 2.89 11.71 6.23
C ILE A 235 2.20 11.65 4.87
N THR A 236 2.09 10.45 4.30
CA THR A 236 1.55 10.23 2.96
C THR A 236 0.59 9.05 2.91
N GLN A 237 -0.50 9.18 2.13
CA GLN A 237 -1.42 8.10 1.82
C GLN A 237 -2.06 8.34 0.45
N THR A 238 -2.32 7.29 -0.34
CA THR A 238 -2.73 7.43 -1.75
C THR A 238 -4.23 7.29 -2.00
N GLY A 239 -5.02 7.11 -0.94
CA GLY A 239 -6.44 6.79 -1.04
C GLY A 239 -6.65 5.29 -1.10
N ARG A 240 -7.44 4.79 -2.05
CA ARG A 240 -7.74 3.35 -2.21
C ARG A 240 -7.93 2.94 -3.65
N ASN A 241 -8.06 1.62 -3.87
CA ASN A 241 -8.47 1.00 -5.14
C ASN A 241 -7.48 1.28 -6.29
N LEU A 242 -6.21 1.54 -5.97
CA LEU A 242 -5.16 1.82 -6.95
C LEU A 242 -5.57 2.91 -7.97
N ASN A 243 -6.26 3.96 -7.52
CA ASN A 243 -6.63 5.09 -8.37
C ASN A 243 -5.51 6.11 -8.50
N MET A 244 -4.62 6.14 -7.53
CA MET A 244 -3.50 7.06 -7.42
C MET A 244 -2.22 6.28 -7.13
N VAL A 245 -1.09 6.88 -7.48
CA VAL A 245 0.24 6.48 -6.98
C VAL A 245 0.87 7.64 -6.24
N GLY A 246 1.51 7.36 -5.11
CA GLY A 246 2.32 8.30 -4.37
C GLY A 246 3.72 8.39 -4.97
N VAL A 247 4.21 9.59 -5.19
CA VAL A 247 5.55 9.86 -5.72
C VAL A 247 6.29 10.74 -4.74
N THR A 248 7.17 10.14 -3.95
CA THR A 248 8.06 10.86 -3.01
C THR A 248 9.42 11.02 -3.65
N GLU A 249 9.83 12.25 -3.90
CA GLU A 249 11.17 12.59 -4.37
C GLU A 249 12.07 12.90 -3.17
N VAL A 250 13.14 12.13 -3.03
CA VAL A 250 14.15 12.26 -1.99
C VAL A 250 15.43 12.77 -2.63
N ARG A 251 15.86 13.99 -2.28
CA ARG A 251 17.13 14.57 -2.71
C ARG A 251 18.15 14.47 -1.58
N LEU A 252 19.27 13.83 -1.87
CA LEU A 252 20.34 13.54 -0.92
C LEU A 252 21.66 14.20 -1.38
N ARG A 253 22.40 14.76 -0.44
CA ARG A 253 23.75 15.22 -0.68
C ARG A 253 24.70 14.74 0.42
N GLY A 254 25.51 13.75 0.10
CA GLY A 254 26.24 13.00 1.13
C GLY A 254 25.26 12.25 2.02
N LYS A 255 25.32 12.43 3.33
CA LYS A 255 24.41 11.79 4.29
C LYS A 255 23.16 12.61 4.62
N GLU A 256 23.00 13.79 4.03
CA GLU A 256 21.93 14.72 4.38
C GLU A 256 20.80 14.68 3.37
N ILE A 257 19.56 14.61 3.85
CA ILE A 257 18.36 14.87 3.06
C ILE A 257 18.30 16.38 2.80
N ARG A 258 18.33 16.76 1.53
CA ARG A 258 18.20 18.15 1.09
C ARG A 258 16.76 18.58 0.90
N SER A 259 15.96 17.69 0.39
CA SER A 259 14.52 17.87 0.31
C SER A 259 13.82 16.52 0.25
N LEU A 260 12.64 16.50 0.84
CA LEU A 260 11.67 15.45 0.75
C LEU A 260 10.38 16.08 0.25
N SER A 261 9.83 15.62 -0.86
CA SER A 261 8.61 16.17 -1.42
C SER A 261 7.73 15.06 -1.97
N PHE A 262 6.43 15.19 -1.77
CA PHE A 262 5.45 14.21 -2.19
C PHE A 262 4.40 14.81 -3.12
N ARG A 263 3.96 14.02 -4.07
CA ARG A 263 2.80 14.31 -4.91
C ARG A 263 1.96 13.07 -5.14
N LEU A 264 0.66 13.25 -5.14
CA LEU A 264 -0.31 12.25 -5.57
C LEU A 264 -0.53 12.37 -7.08
N VAL A 265 -0.44 11.26 -7.79
CA VAL A 265 -0.61 11.24 -9.25
C VAL A 265 -1.73 10.27 -9.60
N PRO A 266 -2.79 10.76 -10.30
CA PRO A 266 -3.85 9.89 -10.80
C PRO A 266 -3.31 8.89 -11.82
N LEU A 267 -3.56 7.61 -11.63
CA LEU A 267 -3.15 6.60 -12.61
C LEU A 267 -3.89 6.74 -13.94
N ALA A 268 -5.07 7.35 -13.93
CA ALA A 268 -5.82 7.68 -15.15
C ALA A 268 -5.09 8.63 -16.11
N ASP A 269 -4.05 9.32 -15.64
CA ASP A 269 -3.22 10.24 -16.47
C ASP A 269 -2.18 9.48 -17.32
N TYR A 270 -1.97 8.19 -17.06
CA TYR A 270 -1.01 7.35 -17.78
C TYR A 270 -1.69 6.44 -18.82
N ALA A 271 -1.03 6.28 -19.97
CA ALA A 271 -1.43 5.25 -20.92
C ALA A 271 -1.18 3.86 -20.32
N PRO A 272 -2.05 2.87 -20.57
CA PRO A 272 -1.83 1.53 -20.06
C PRO A 272 -0.64 0.86 -20.77
N ASP A 273 0.23 0.20 -20.00
CA ASP A 273 1.27 -0.67 -20.54
C ASP A 273 0.62 -1.93 -21.16
N PRO A 274 0.94 -2.27 -22.42
CA PRO A 274 0.27 -3.35 -23.13
C PRO A 274 0.54 -4.74 -22.53
N VAL A 275 1.71 -4.98 -21.91
CA VAL A 275 2.04 -6.26 -21.30
C VAL A 275 1.18 -6.50 -20.05
N TYR A 276 1.11 -5.49 -19.18
CA TYR A 276 0.26 -5.56 -17.99
C TYR A 276 -1.23 -5.54 -18.34
N GLN A 277 -1.62 -4.88 -19.43
CA GLN A 277 -2.99 -4.94 -19.94
C GLN A 277 -3.39 -6.39 -20.30
N GLU A 278 -2.53 -7.10 -21.03
CA GLU A 278 -2.75 -8.50 -21.39
C GLU A 278 -2.83 -9.41 -20.15
N MET A 279 -1.96 -9.22 -19.17
CA MET A 279 -1.99 -9.96 -17.89
C MET A 279 -3.34 -9.75 -17.18
N VAL A 280 -3.77 -8.51 -17.03
CA VAL A 280 -5.05 -8.18 -16.37
C VAL A 280 -6.24 -8.76 -17.12
N GLU A 281 -6.25 -8.70 -18.46
CA GLU A 281 -7.31 -9.30 -19.28
C GLU A 281 -7.36 -10.82 -19.11
N THR A 282 -6.21 -11.48 -19.00
CA THR A 282 -6.12 -12.93 -18.74
C THR A 282 -6.78 -13.28 -17.40
N TYR A 283 -6.49 -12.56 -16.32
CA TYR A 283 -7.12 -12.79 -15.01
C TYR A 283 -8.63 -12.53 -15.04
N ARG A 284 -9.06 -11.52 -15.78
CA ARG A 284 -10.48 -11.17 -15.94
C ARG A 284 -11.23 -12.09 -16.92
N ASN A 285 -10.58 -13.07 -17.52
CA ASN A 285 -11.21 -14.00 -18.44
C ASN A 285 -11.88 -15.18 -17.72
N ASN A 286 -12.78 -14.89 -16.77
CA ASN A 286 -13.59 -15.88 -16.08
C ASN A 286 -15.05 -15.77 -16.55
N PRO A 287 -15.57 -16.75 -17.35
CA PRO A 287 -16.91 -16.68 -17.91
C PRO A 287 -18.01 -16.71 -16.84
N VAL A 288 -17.79 -17.40 -15.72
CA VAL A 288 -18.77 -17.45 -14.61
C VAL A 288 -18.99 -16.08 -13.98
N LEU A 289 -17.90 -15.32 -13.76
CA LEU A 289 -18.00 -13.99 -13.20
C LEU A 289 -18.62 -12.97 -14.17
N LYS A 290 -18.60 -13.25 -15.47
CA LYS A 290 -19.22 -12.42 -16.53
C LYS A 290 -20.70 -12.74 -16.74
N GLU A 291 -21.26 -13.82 -16.15
CA GLU A 291 -22.66 -14.14 -16.26
C GLU A 291 -23.54 -13.01 -15.71
N LYS A 292 -24.62 -12.71 -16.46
CA LYS A 292 -25.62 -11.71 -16.03
C LYS A 292 -26.32 -12.19 -14.76
N ALA A 293 -26.24 -11.37 -13.70
CA ALA A 293 -26.88 -11.59 -12.41
C ALA A 293 -28.13 -10.72 -12.22
N GLY A 294 -28.24 -9.61 -12.94
CA GLY A 294 -29.36 -8.69 -12.83
C GLY A 294 -29.28 -7.53 -13.82
N GLU A 295 -30.14 -6.56 -13.64
CA GLU A 295 -30.17 -5.35 -14.47
C GLU A 295 -30.61 -4.14 -13.64
N LEU A 296 -29.94 -3.01 -13.84
CA LEU A 296 -30.32 -1.72 -13.27
C LEU A 296 -30.98 -0.86 -14.34
N THR A 297 -32.14 -0.32 -14.02
CA THR A 297 -32.89 0.61 -14.90
C THR A 297 -32.36 2.04 -14.86
N ALA A 298 -31.56 2.38 -13.83
CA ALA A 298 -30.88 3.67 -13.64
C ALA A 298 -29.53 3.47 -12.92
N THR A 299 -28.59 4.37 -13.16
CA THR A 299 -27.32 4.43 -12.40
C THR A 299 -27.61 4.72 -10.93
N ALA A 300 -26.98 3.98 -10.04
CA ALA A 300 -27.04 4.16 -8.58
C ALA A 300 -25.71 4.72 -8.07
N ASP A 301 -25.75 5.75 -7.25
CA ASP A 301 -24.63 6.23 -6.44
C ASP A 301 -24.44 5.35 -5.20
N LYS A 302 -23.48 5.66 -4.34
CA LYS A 302 -23.17 4.91 -3.12
C LYS A 302 -24.39 4.66 -2.24
N VAL A 303 -25.27 5.66 -2.08
CA VAL A 303 -26.50 5.52 -1.29
C VAL A 303 -27.51 4.61 -1.99
N GLY A 304 -27.65 4.76 -3.30
CA GLY A 304 -28.47 3.89 -4.13
C GLY A 304 -28.01 2.43 -4.09
N VAL A 305 -26.71 2.19 -4.18
CA VAL A 305 -26.10 0.85 -4.04
C VAL A 305 -26.40 0.27 -2.67
N ALA A 306 -26.18 1.05 -1.59
CA ALA A 306 -26.50 0.63 -0.23
C ALA A 306 -27.98 0.24 -0.07
N ASN A 307 -28.90 1.03 -0.63
CA ASN A 307 -30.31 0.74 -0.59
C ASN A 307 -30.67 -0.55 -1.35
N ILE A 308 -30.07 -0.79 -2.53
CA ILE A 308 -30.27 -2.03 -3.29
C ILE A 308 -29.82 -3.23 -2.46
N PHE A 309 -28.64 -3.14 -1.84
CA PHE A 309 -28.07 -4.19 -1.00
C PHE A 309 -28.97 -4.48 0.22
N LEU A 310 -29.37 -3.46 0.98
CA LEU A 310 -30.25 -3.59 2.13
C LEU A 310 -31.62 -4.19 1.77
N GLN A 311 -32.18 -3.81 0.62
CA GLN A 311 -33.45 -4.40 0.13
C GLN A 311 -33.28 -5.89 -0.22
N ALA A 312 -32.13 -6.28 -0.77
CA ALA A 312 -31.82 -7.67 -1.05
C ALA A 312 -31.68 -8.48 0.25
N LEU A 313 -30.96 -7.96 1.25
CA LEU A 313 -30.85 -8.57 2.58
C LEU A 313 -32.19 -8.75 3.25
N LYS A 314 -33.02 -7.69 3.26
CA LYS A 314 -34.35 -7.71 3.83
C LYS A 314 -35.27 -8.80 3.18
N ARG A 315 -35.22 -8.90 1.86
CA ARG A 315 -35.97 -9.95 1.14
C ARG A 315 -35.48 -11.35 1.45
N LYS A 316 -34.17 -11.52 1.53
CA LYS A 316 -33.53 -12.82 1.79
C LYS A 316 -33.79 -13.32 3.19
N SER A 317 -33.72 -12.44 4.21
CA SER A 317 -33.94 -12.77 5.62
C SER A 317 -35.42 -12.84 6.00
N GLY A 318 -36.33 -12.24 5.21
CA GLY A 318 -37.73 -12.08 5.58
C GLY A 318 -37.96 -11.10 6.73
N SER A 319 -36.98 -10.27 7.06
CA SER A 319 -37.02 -9.33 8.18
C SER A 319 -37.77 -8.03 7.81
N ASP A 320 -38.28 -7.34 8.83
CA ASP A 320 -38.93 -6.02 8.65
C ASP A 320 -37.91 -4.89 8.49
N VAL A 321 -36.69 -5.08 9.01
CA VAL A 321 -35.58 -4.11 8.99
C VAL A 321 -34.28 -4.81 8.63
N ALA A 322 -33.43 -4.14 7.86
CA ALA A 322 -32.06 -4.56 7.57
C ALA A 322 -31.10 -3.41 7.84
N PHE A 323 -30.01 -3.72 8.50
CA PHE A 323 -28.89 -2.81 8.76
C PHE A 323 -27.62 -3.42 8.21
N TYR A 324 -26.74 -2.58 7.72
CA TYR A 324 -25.41 -3.00 7.28
C TYR A 324 -24.41 -1.87 7.47
N HIS A 325 -23.14 -2.21 7.67
CA HIS A 325 -22.07 -1.26 7.81
C HIS A 325 -21.79 -0.55 6.47
N TYR A 326 -21.84 0.79 6.46
CA TYR A 326 -21.69 1.56 5.21
C TYR A 326 -20.36 1.34 4.51
N GLY A 327 -19.27 1.18 5.28
CA GLY A 327 -17.93 0.84 4.78
C GLY A 327 -17.83 -0.57 4.18
N GLY A 328 -18.69 -1.51 4.61
CA GLY A 328 -18.74 -2.86 4.06
C GLY A 328 -19.27 -2.92 2.63
N ILE A 329 -20.01 -1.91 2.19
CA ILE A 329 -20.43 -1.78 0.79
C ILE A 329 -19.30 -1.16 -0.01
N ARG A 330 -18.59 -1.98 -0.78
CA ARG A 330 -17.30 -1.62 -1.41
C ARG A 330 -17.44 -0.89 -2.75
N ARG A 331 -18.60 -0.92 -3.40
CA ARG A 331 -18.88 -0.20 -4.66
C ARG A 331 -19.49 1.18 -4.39
N ASP A 332 -18.85 2.23 -4.93
CA ASP A 332 -19.34 3.61 -4.78
C ASP A 332 -20.42 3.97 -5.80
N SER A 333 -20.56 3.19 -6.86
CA SER A 333 -21.64 3.33 -7.84
C SER A 333 -21.84 2.04 -8.65
N LEU A 334 -23.04 1.88 -9.21
CA LEU A 334 -23.36 0.88 -10.21
C LEU A 334 -24.02 1.58 -11.41
N SER A 335 -23.53 1.30 -12.60
CA SER A 335 -24.08 1.88 -13.82
C SER A 335 -25.40 1.24 -14.22
N LYS A 336 -26.28 2.02 -14.89
CA LYS A 336 -27.44 1.46 -15.58
C LYS A 336 -27.00 0.40 -16.58
N GLY A 337 -27.76 -0.71 -16.65
CA GLY A 337 -27.54 -1.82 -17.57
C GLY A 337 -27.42 -3.15 -16.85
N ASP A 338 -26.84 -4.12 -17.55
CA ASP A 338 -26.64 -5.45 -17.01
C ASP A 338 -25.60 -5.44 -15.89
N LEU A 339 -25.94 -6.16 -14.81
CA LEU A 339 -25.03 -6.47 -13.72
C LEU A 339 -24.53 -7.91 -13.86
N THR A 340 -23.24 -8.10 -13.71
CA THR A 340 -22.59 -9.41 -13.72
C THR A 340 -22.50 -10.00 -12.31
N ARG A 341 -22.14 -11.28 -12.20
CA ARG A 341 -21.81 -11.89 -10.91
C ARG A 341 -20.64 -11.19 -10.21
N SER A 342 -19.64 -10.71 -10.98
CA SER A 342 -18.56 -9.91 -10.43
C SER A 342 -19.05 -8.62 -9.79
N ASP A 343 -19.97 -7.89 -10.46
CA ASP A 343 -20.54 -6.66 -9.90
C ASP A 343 -21.26 -6.91 -8.58
N ILE A 344 -21.97 -8.04 -8.46
CA ILE A 344 -22.66 -8.41 -7.22
C ILE A 344 -21.67 -8.79 -6.11
N TYR A 345 -20.62 -9.56 -6.44
CA TYR A 345 -19.58 -9.91 -5.48
C TYR A 345 -18.87 -8.66 -4.93
N ASP A 346 -18.52 -7.75 -5.81
CA ASP A 346 -17.80 -6.51 -5.46
C ASP A 346 -18.62 -5.53 -4.58
N LEU A 347 -19.92 -5.79 -4.35
CA LEU A 347 -20.72 -5.01 -3.39
C LEU A 347 -20.31 -5.32 -1.94
N ASP A 348 -20.16 -6.60 -1.64
CA ASP A 348 -19.81 -7.13 -0.33
C ASP A 348 -18.91 -8.37 -0.52
N PRO A 349 -17.60 -8.16 -0.69
CA PRO A 349 -16.65 -9.24 -0.94
C PRO A 349 -16.30 -10.04 0.33
N PHE A 350 -16.91 -9.72 1.45
CA PHE A 350 -16.71 -10.40 2.72
C PHE A 350 -17.56 -11.66 2.81
N ILE A 351 -17.08 -12.65 3.54
CA ILE A 351 -17.88 -13.84 3.88
C ILE A 351 -18.77 -13.46 5.06
N SER A 352 -19.82 -12.70 4.80
CA SER A 352 -20.75 -12.25 5.82
C SER A 352 -21.87 -13.27 6.03
N SER A 353 -22.17 -13.60 7.29
CA SER A 353 -23.38 -14.33 7.65
C SER A 353 -24.50 -13.36 7.99
N VAL A 354 -25.73 -13.65 7.55
CA VAL A 354 -26.92 -12.88 7.92
C VAL A 354 -27.49 -13.51 9.21
N SER A 355 -27.53 -12.75 10.28
CA SER A 355 -28.16 -13.12 11.57
C SER A 355 -29.49 -12.44 11.77
#